data_9500dc9d8f52b45e6ffaeabeec5f45fc
#
_entry.id   9500dc9d8f52b45e6ffaeabeec5f45fc
#
_cell.length_a   1.000
_cell.length_b   1.000
_cell.length_c   1.000
_cell.angle_alpha   90.00
_cell.angle_beta   90.00
_cell.angle_gamma   90.00
#
_symmetry.space_group_name_H-M   'P 1'
#
loop_
_entity.id
_entity.type
_entity.pdbx_description
1 polymer ?
#
loop_
_entity_poly.entity_id
_entity_poly.type
_entity_poly.pdbx_seq_one_letter_code
_entity_poly.pdbx_strand_id
1 'polypeptide(L)'
;MTTTHPGDAGSIVSPALRATTIAAVALISIFAFEALAVGTAMPVVADDLGGIELYALAFGAPLAAGVLGMVAAGPWSDRRGPGPATWWGLAGFVGGVLVAGLAPSMTVLVLGRTLQGAGAGATIVALYVLVARCYPEALHPRVFAAFSTAWVVPSLVGPPVAGLVADHLGWRWVFLAVPLGVLPAVVLLRPTLARLDRPITDDAVGERAPIAWAACAAVAAGVLHVAGHRLDPTGLALLVASLAGLTLALPHLVPVGTFRAARGLPAVIALRGLFAAGFFSAEVFIPLMLTRERGLSPAVAGAALTIAALSWALGSNLQARFTRPERRTLLLRCSAVSVAVAVVCAAVTAVLPVPTALTVAGWTLAGLGMGAAYPTLSLLSLQLAEPGRQGAASSALQISDSMTSSIALAVSGSVFAALIGTAPETAYLAGFAIAVAFLLVAVLVAPRASR
;
A
#
# COMPACT_ATOMS: atom_id res chain seq x y z
N MET A 1 7.72 40.68 -9.73
CA MET A 1 7.06 39.74 -8.81
C MET A 1 5.58 39.75 -9.16
N THR A 2 5.16 38.82 -10.03
CA THR A 2 3.75 38.64 -10.39
C THR A 2 3.11 37.73 -9.32
N THR A 3 2.25 38.31 -8.52
CA THR A 3 1.41 37.59 -7.56
C THR A 3 0.42 36.73 -8.34
N THR A 4 0.70 35.43 -8.48
CA THR A 4 -0.26 34.46 -8.98
C THR A 4 -1.38 34.30 -7.96
N HIS A 5 -2.60 34.64 -8.35
CA HIS A 5 -3.79 34.43 -7.55
C HIS A 5 -4.01 32.93 -7.24
N PRO A 6 -4.59 32.56 -6.07
CA PRO A 6 -4.90 31.17 -5.72
C PRO A 6 -5.83 30.44 -6.70
N GLY A 7 -6.42 31.15 -7.68
CA GLY A 7 -7.27 30.60 -8.74
C GLY A 7 -6.52 30.09 -9.97
N ASP A 8 -5.24 30.41 -10.15
CA ASP A 8 -4.43 30.02 -11.31
C ASP A 8 -3.67 28.69 -11.14
N ALA A 9 -3.94 27.94 -10.09
CA ALA A 9 -3.45 26.57 -9.98
C ALA A 9 -4.06 25.75 -11.12
N GLY A 10 -3.27 25.50 -12.18
CA GLY A 10 -3.67 24.73 -13.34
C GLY A 10 -4.34 23.40 -12.99
N SER A 11 -4.88 22.73 -14.00
CA SER A 11 -5.47 21.39 -13.82
C SER A 11 -4.39 20.30 -13.98
N ILE A 12 -4.49 19.19 -13.23
CA ILE A 12 -3.65 18.00 -13.44
C ILE A 12 -3.86 17.38 -14.84
N VAL A 13 -4.96 17.72 -15.51
CA VAL A 13 -5.28 17.34 -16.90
C VAL A 13 -5.04 18.47 -17.91
N SER A 14 -4.27 19.50 -17.52
CA SER A 14 -3.82 20.53 -18.46
C SER A 14 -3.04 19.90 -19.64
N PRO A 15 -3.00 20.53 -20.84
CA PRO A 15 -2.30 19.98 -21.99
C PRO A 15 -0.85 19.55 -21.71
N ALA A 16 -0.16 20.27 -20.81
CA ALA A 16 1.21 19.96 -20.44
C ALA A 16 1.35 18.75 -19.50
N LEU A 17 0.36 18.47 -18.66
CA LEU A 17 0.42 17.45 -17.61
C LEU A 17 -0.46 16.22 -17.87
N ARG A 18 -1.46 16.32 -18.75
CA ARG A 18 -2.46 15.28 -18.97
C ARG A 18 -1.86 13.91 -19.30
N ALA A 19 -0.86 13.87 -20.19
CA ALA A 19 -0.23 12.61 -20.59
C ALA A 19 0.47 11.95 -19.42
N THR A 20 1.20 12.72 -18.60
CA THR A 20 1.89 12.26 -17.40
C THR A 20 0.88 11.80 -16.34
N THR A 21 -0.20 12.56 -16.12
CA THR A 21 -1.25 12.21 -15.17
C THR A 21 -1.95 10.92 -15.55
N ILE A 22 -2.40 10.81 -16.81
CA ILE A 22 -3.07 9.61 -17.32
C ILE A 22 -2.16 8.39 -17.18
N ALA A 23 -0.90 8.50 -17.58
CA ALA A 23 0.04 7.39 -17.50
C ALA A 23 0.35 6.98 -16.06
N ALA A 24 0.59 7.93 -15.15
CA ALA A 24 0.87 7.63 -13.76
C ALA A 24 -0.34 6.99 -13.05
N VAL A 25 -1.55 7.52 -13.27
CA VAL A 25 -2.80 6.95 -12.75
C VAL A 25 -3.06 5.56 -13.34
N ALA A 26 -2.83 5.37 -14.65
CA ALA A 26 -2.97 4.07 -15.30
C ALA A 26 -2.02 3.03 -14.71
N LEU A 27 -0.75 3.37 -14.46
CA LEU A 27 0.20 2.46 -13.82
C LEU A 27 -0.24 2.06 -12.42
N ILE A 28 -0.69 3.01 -11.59
CA ILE A 28 -1.22 2.70 -10.26
C ILE A 28 -2.45 1.78 -10.38
N SER A 29 -3.36 2.05 -11.33
CA SER A 29 -4.54 1.19 -11.57
C SER A 29 -4.14 -0.22 -12.03
N ILE A 30 -3.12 -0.35 -12.85
CA ILE A 30 -2.62 -1.64 -13.33
C ILE A 30 -2.00 -2.45 -12.16
N PHE A 31 -1.21 -1.80 -11.31
CA PHE A 31 -0.66 -2.46 -10.12
C PHE A 31 -1.75 -2.90 -9.15
N ALA A 32 -2.78 -2.06 -8.95
CA ALA A 32 -3.94 -2.39 -8.14
C ALA A 32 -4.75 -3.54 -8.75
N PHE A 33 -5.00 -3.51 -10.07
CA PHE A 33 -5.70 -4.59 -10.77
C PHE A 33 -4.96 -5.91 -10.64
N GLU A 34 -3.66 -5.91 -10.90
CA GLU A 34 -2.84 -7.12 -10.80
C GLU A 34 -2.86 -7.70 -9.39
N ALA A 35 -2.66 -6.86 -8.36
CA ALA A 35 -2.66 -7.32 -6.98
C ALA A 35 -3.98 -8.01 -6.57
N LEU A 36 -5.12 -7.50 -7.05
CA LEU A 36 -6.46 -8.02 -6.75
C LEU A 36 -6.82 -9.22 -7.65
N ALA A 37 -6.47 -9.15 -8.94
CA ALA A 37 -6.75 -10.17 -9.94
C ALA A 37 -6.01 -11.49 -9.61
N VAL A 38 -4.75 -11.39 -9.23
CA VAL A 38 -3.95 -12.55 -8.85
C VAL A 38 -4.53 -13.27 -7.64
N GLY A 39 -5.06 -12.52 -6.65
CA GLY A 39 -5.74 -13.11 -5.50
C GLY A 39 -6.88 -14.05 -5.90
N THR A 40 -7.64 -13.69 -6.94
CA THR A 40 -8.75 -14.48 -7.46
C THR A 40 -8.29 -15.71 -8.26
N ALA A 41 -7.23 -15.57 -9.05
CA ALA A 41 -6.73 -16.67 -9.89
C ALA A 41 -5.86 -17.69 -9.13
N MET A 42 -5.27 -17.30 -8.00
CA MET A 42 -4.24 -18.08 -7.32
C MET A 42 -4.67 -19.50 -6.87
N PRO A 43 -5.91 -19.77 -6.42
CA PRO A 43 -6.34 -21.14 -6.13
C PRO A 43 -6.20 -22.05 -7.35
N VAL A 44 -6.70 -21.61 -8.51
CA VAL A 44 -6.61 -22.35 -9.78
C VAL A 44 -5.14 -22.57 -10.19
N VAL A 45 -4.32 -21.56 -10.00
CA VAL A 45 -2.86 -21.64 -10.26
C VAL A 45 -2.18 -22.71 -9.40
N ALA A 46 -2.51 -22.72 -8.10
CA ALA A 46 -1.91 -23.66 -7.15
C ALA A 46 -2.30 -25.11 -7.46
N ASP A 47 -3.54 -25.32 -7.90
CA ASP A 47 -4.02 -26.64 -8.32
C ASP A 47 -3.36 -27.09 -9.64
N ASP A 48 -3.27 -26.20 -10.65
CA ASP A 48 -2.65 -26.52 -11.96
C ASP A 48 -1.14 -26.81 -11.86
N LEU A 49 -0.43 -26.07 -11.01
CA LEU A 49 1.03 -26.22 -10.83
C LEU A 49 1.43 -27.18 -9.70
N GLY A 50 0.46 -27.75 -8.96
CA GLY A 50 0.72 -28.72 -7.89
C GLY A 50 1.57 -28.16 -6.75
N GLY A 51 1.42 -26.87 -6.40
CA GLY A 51 2.31 -26.16 -5.49
C GLY A 51 1.63 -25.44 -4.32
N ILE A 52 0.61 -26.06 -3.72
CA ILE A 52 -0.15 -25.47 -2.60
C ILE A 52 0.75 -25.07 -1.41
N GLU A 53 1.86 -25.77 -1.21
CA GLU A 53 2.85 -25.46 -0.17
C GLU A 53 3.51 -24.09 -0.35
N LEU A 54 3.63 -23.61 -1.60
CA LEU A 54 4.20 -22.32 -1.95
C LEU A 54 3.13 -21.23 -2.09
N TYR A 55 1.86 -21.55 -1.88
CA TYR A 55 0.74 -20.61 -2.04
C TYR A 55 0.94 -19.31 -1.25
N ALA A 56 1.22 -19.43 0.04
CA ALA A 56 1.46 -18.27 0.90
C ALA A 56 2.68 -17.44 0.44
N LEU A 57 3.74 -18.12 -0.02
CA LEU A 57 4.95 -17.45 -0.50
C LEU A 57 4.68 -16.68 -1.80
N ALA A 58 3.79 -17.16 -2.67
CA ALA A 58 3.41 -16.46 -3.89
C ALA A 58 2.76 -15.08 -3.62
N PHE A 59 2.14 -14.87 -2.45
CA PHE A 59 1.65 -13.56 -2.00
C PHE A 59 2.69 -12.77 -1.22
N GLY A 60 3.44 -13.43 -0.35
CA GLY A 60 4.41 -12.76 0.53
C GLY A 60 5.67 -12.29 -0.20
N ALA A 61 6.17 -13.07 -1.16
CA ALA A 61 7.41 -12.76 -1.87
C ALA A 61 7.38 -11.42 -2.64
N PRO A 62 6.33 -11.07 -3.40
CA PRO A 62 6.28 -9.76 -4.06
C PRO A 62 6.22 -8.60 -3.06
N LEU A 63 5.53 -8.74 -1.93
CA LEU A 63 5.47 -7.70 -0.90
C LEU A 63 6.85 -7.49 -0.28
N ALA A 64 7.54 -8.56 0.08
CA ALA A 64 8.88 -8.52 0.62
C ALA A 64 9.89 -7.92 -0.37
N ALA A 65 9.89 -8.39 -1.63
CA ALA A 65 10.77 -7.87 -2.67
C ALA A 65 10.45 -6.42 -3.05
N GLY A 66 9.20 -6.00 -2.91
CA GLY A 66 8.78 -4.61 -3.11
C GLY A 66 9.57 -3.64 -2.23
N VAL A 67 9.89 -4.02 -0.99
CA VAL A 67 10.72 -3.21 -0.09
C VAL A 67 12.12 -2.99 -0.65
N LEU A 68 12.74 -4.01 -1.25
CA LEU A 68 14.05 -3.86 -1.92
C LEU A 68 13.97 -2.84 -3.06
N GLY A 69 12.93 -2.94 -3.88
CA GLY A 69 12.67 -2.00 -4.95
C GLY A 69 12.48 -0.57 -4.44
N MET A 70 11.68 -0.38 -3.39
CA MET A 70 11.44 0.93 -2.77
C MET A 70 12.72 1.56 -2.22
N VAL A 71 13.53 0.78 -1.50
CA VAL A 71 14.80 1.24 -0.90
C VAL A 71 15.81 1.60 -1.97
N ALA A 72 15.90 0.83 -3.04
CA ALA A 72 16.83 1.11 -4.14
C ALA A 72 16.39 2.36 -4.93
N ALA A 73 15.09 2.50 -5.21
CA ALA A 73 14.56 3.56 -6.06
C ALA A 73 14.63 4.95 -5.43
N GLY A 74 14.50 5.08 -4.12
CA GLY A 74 14.50 6.37 -3.44
C GLY A 74 15.78 7.19 -3.72
N PRO A 75 16.95 6.76 -3.20
CA PRO A 75 18.22 7.46 -3.45
C PRO A 75 18.62 7.48 -4.92
N TRP A 76 18.22 6.49 -5.71
CA TRP A 76 18.48 6.48 -7.16
C TRP A 76 17.71 7.60 -7.87
N SER A 77 16.43 7.76 -7.54
CA SER A 77 15.59 8.83 -8.09
C SER A 77 16.05 10.23 -7.64
N ASP A 78 16.57 10.35 -6.42
CA ASP A 78 17.11 11.62 -5.92
C ASP A 78 18.36 12.05 -6.72
N ARG A 79 19.25 11.10 -7.05
CA ARG A 79 20.51 11.38 -7.77
C ARG A 79 20.34 11.55 -9.27
N ARG A 80 19.60 10.67 -9.94
CA ARG A 80 19.53 10.56 -11.39
C ARG A 80 18.18 10.93 -12.00
N GLY A 81 17.23 11.38 -11.16
CA GLY A 81 15.86 11.60 -11.61
C GLY A 81 14.99 10.33 -11.50
N PRO A 82 13.67 10.48 -11.65
CA PRO A 82 12.74 9.37 -11.54
C PRO A 82 12.77 8.41 -12.74
N GLY A 83 13.32 8.82 -13.88
CA GLY A 83 13.30 8.02 -15.12
C GLY A 83 13.98 6.68 -15.00
N PRO A 84 15.28 6.59 -14.64
CA PRO A 84 15.96 5.30 -14.52
C PRO A 84 15.25 4.34 -13.56
N ALA A 85 14.82 4.81 -12.39
CA ALA A 85 14.10 3.99 -11.43
C ALA A 85 12.73 3.52 -11.97
N THR A 86 12.02 4.37 -12.72
CA THR A 86 10.77 4.01 -13.40
C THR A 86 11.00 2.94 -14.46
N TRP A 87 12.01 3.13 -15.35
CA TRP A 87 12.25 2.18 -16.45
C TRP A 87 12.67 0.80 -15.97
N TRP A 88 13.63 0.73 -15.05
CA TRP A 88 14.06 -0.53 -14.46
C TRP A 88 12.98 -1.16 -13.60
N GLY A 89 12.21 -0.35 -12.88
CA GLY A 89 11.06 -0.82 -12.12
C GLY A 89 9.99 -1.45 -13.01
N LEU A 90 9.59 -0.77 -14.09
CA LEU A 90 8.62 -1.30 -15.06
C LEU A 90 9.16 -2.53 -15.81
N ALA A 91 10.45 -2.55 -16.17
CA ALA A 91 11.07 -3.72 -16.78
C ALA A 91 11.04 -4.93 -15.83
N GLY A 92 11.36 -4.73 -14.55
CA GLY A 92 11.27 -5.77 -13.52
C GLY A 92 9.82 -6.23 -13.29
N PHE A 93 8.88 -5.29 -13.21
CA PHE A 93 7.46 -5.61 -13.07
C PHE A 93 6.94 -6.45 -14.24
N VAL A 94 7.11 -5.96 -15.46
CA VAL A 94 6.67 -6.65 -16.69
C VAL A 94 7.39 -7.98 -16.86
N GLY A 95 8.71 -8.02 -16.69
CA GLY A 95 9.49 -9.25 -16.75
C GLY A 95 9.02 -10.28 -15.72
N GLY A 96 8.78 -9.86 -14.49
CA GLY A 96 8.25 -10.71 -13.43
C GLY A 96 6.87 -11.26 -13.72
N VAL A 97 5.97 -10.42 -14.25
CA VAL A 97 4.62 -10.84 -14.67
C VAL A 97 4.68 -11.85 -15.83
N LEU A 98 5.56 -11.65 -16.81
CA LEU A 98 5.75 -12.59 -17.90
C LEU A 98 6.29 -13.93 -17.41
N VAL A 99 7.30 -13.92 -16.51
CA VAL A 99 7.83 -15.14 -15.89
C VAL A 99 6.76 -15.87 -15.11
N ALA A 100 5.93 -15.16 -14.34
CA ALA A 100 4.83 -15.75 -13.58
C ALA A 100 3.74 -16.35 -14.51
N GLY A 101 3.35 -15.63 -15.57
CA GLY A 101 2.35 -16.09 -16.53
C GLY A 101 2.79 -17.27 -17.38
N LEU A 102 4.10 -17.43 -17.63
CA LEU A 102 4.69 -18.53 -18.38
C LEU A 102 5.23 -19.65 -17.47
N ALA A 103 4.99 -19.57 -16.15
CA ALA A 103 5.57 -20.48 -15.17
C ALA A 103 5.14 -21.94 -15.42
N PRO A 104 6.11 -22.88 -15.50
CA PRO A 104 5.83 -24.32 -15.57
C PRO A 104 5.69 -24.97 -14.17
N SER A 105 6.03 -24.23 -13.10
CA SER A 105 5.96 -24.70 -11.71
C SER A 105 5.69 -23.55 -10.77
N MET A 106 5.19 -23.87 -9.57
CA MET A 106 4.92 -22.87 -8.53
C MET A 106 6.19 -22.11 -8.08
N THR A 107 7.35 -22.77 -8.11
CA THR A 107 8.65 -22.14 -7.81
C THR A 107 8.99 -21.03 -8.81
N VAL A 108 8.83 -21.28 -10.11
CA VAL A 108 9.08 -20.29 -11.15
C VAL A 108 8.07 -19.14 -11.04
N LEU A 109 6.82 -19.44 -10.73
CA LEU A 109 5.81 -18.41 -10.47
C LEU A 109 6.23 -17.51 -9.31
N VAL A 110 6.67 -18.05 -8.18
CA VAL A 110 7.15 -17.28 -7.01
C VAL A 110 8.35 -16.43 -7.38
N LEU A 111 9.30 -16.92 -8.18
CA LEU A 111 10.42 -16.11 -8.66
C LEU A 111 9.95 -14.95 -9.55
N GLY A 112 9.00 -15.19 -10.45
CA GLY A 112 8.37 -14.15 -11.26
C GLY A 112 7.68 -13.09 -10.39
N ARG A 113 6.90 -13.53 -9.40
CA ARG A 113 6.23 -12.66 -8.42
C ARG A 113 7.22 -11.82 -7.60
N THR A 114 8.36 -12.42 -7.22
CA THR A 114 9.44 -11.72 -6.49
C THR A 114 10.01 -10.57 -7.34
N LEU A 115 10.36 -10.86 -8.60
CA LEU A 115 10.86 -9.84 -9.53
C LEU A 115 9.82 -8.75 -9.80
N GLN A 116 8.57 -9.13 -10.00
CA GLN A 116 7.42 -8.24 -10.18
C GLN A 116 7.26 -7.29 -9.00
N GLY A 117 7.31 -7.81 -7.77
CA GLY A 117 7.18 -7.02 -6.55
C GLY A 117 8.29 -5.97 -6.41
N ALA A 118 9.55 -6.37 -6.65
CA ALA A 118 10.67 -5.43 -6.64
C ALA A 118 10.48 -4.32 -7.68
N GLY A 119 10.03 -4.66 -8.89
CA GLY A 119 9.73 -3.71 -9.95
C GLY A 119 8.60 -2.75 -9.61
N ALA A 120 7.50 -3.25 -9.04
CA ALA A 120 6.38 -2.45 -8.58
C ALA A 120 6.80 -1.45 -7.49
N GLY A 121 7.53 -1.92 -6.47
CA GLY A 121 8.03 -1.08 -5.38
C GLY A 121 8.92 0.06 -5.88
N ALA A 122 9.84 -0.24 -6.79
CA ALA A 122 10.70 0.77 -7.41
C ALA A 122 9.87 1.81 -8.20
N THR A 123 8.91 1.36 -9.01
CA THR A 123 8.07 2.23 -9.82
C THR A 123 7.20 3.15 -8.96
N ILE A 124 6.59 2.64 -7.90
CA ILE A 124 5.75 3.45 -7.00
C ILE A 124 6.55 4.60 -6.40
N VAL A 125 7.75 4.35 -5.87
CA VAL A 125 8.61 5.40 -5.32
C VAL A 125 9.00 6.41 -6.40
N ALA A 126 9.38 5.94 -7.58
CA ALA A 126 9.73 6.81 -8.70
C ALA A 126 8.56 7.70 -9.15
N LEU A 127 7.32 7.20 -9.14
CA LEU A 127 6.11 7.98 -9.43
C LEU A 127 5.87 9.08 -8.38
N TYR A 128 6.16 8.84 -7.10
CA TYR A 128 6.09 9.89 -6.07
C TYR A 128 7.13 11.00 -6.31
N VAL A 129 8.37 10.63 -6.70
CA VAL A 129 9.39 11.61 -7.09
C VAL A 129 8.99 12.35 -8.36
N LEU A 130 8.37 11.68 -9.33
CA LEU A 130 7.80 12.30 -10.52
C LEU A 130 6.78 13.38 -10.15
N VAL A 131 5.89 13.10 -9.19
CA VAL A 131 4.93 14.10 -8.69
C VAL A 131 5.67 15.32 -8.13
N ALA A 132 6.67 15.09 -7.27
CA ALA A 132 7.43 16.16 -6.65
C ALA A 132 8.15 17.07 -7.67
N ARG A 133 8.62 16.50 -8.79
CA ARG A 133 9.44 17.22 -9.80
C ARG A 133 8.66 17.78 -10.98
N CYS A 134 7.52 17.15 -11.31
CA CYS A 134 6.76 17.49 -12.53
C CYS A 134 5.60 18.45 -12.26
N TYR A 135 4.99 18.36 -11.06
CA TYR A 135 3.78 19.09 -10.74
C TYR A 135 4.06 20.28 -9.82
N PRO A 136 3.42 21.45 -10.03
CA PRO A 136 3.38 22.50 -9.04
C PRO A 136 2.85 22.00 -7.69
N GLU A 137 3.41 22.48 -6.59
CA GLU A 137 3.03 22.03 -5.23
C GLU A 137 1.51 22.12 -4.95
N ALA A 138 0.85 23.14 -5.49
CA ALA A 138 -0.60 23.34 -5.39
C ALA A 138 -1.42 22.19 -6.00
N LEU A 139 -0.84 21.42 -6.94
CA LEU A 139 -1.50 20.28 -7.59
C LEU A 139 -1.20 18.92 -6.92
N HIS A 140 -0.18 18.82 -6.06
CA HIS A 140 0.17 17.56 -5.39
C HIS A 140 -1.02 16.89 -4.68
N PRO A 141 -1.89 17.62 -3.92
CA PRO A 141 -3.05 17.00 -3.28
C PRO A 141 -4.00 16.34 -4.27
N ARG A 142 -4.18 16.96 -5.46
CA ARG A 142 -5.05 16.42 -6.51
C ARG A 142 -4.46 15.19 -7.19
N VAL A 143 -3.14 15.18 -7.41
CA VAL A 143 -2.46 14.01 -7.99
C VAL A 143 -2.51 12.82 -7.02
N PHE A 144 -2.22 13.01 -5.73
CA PHE A 144 -2.33 11.93 -4.75
C PHE A 144 -3.76 11.46 -4.52
N ALA A 145 -4.76 12.36 -4.63
CA ALA A 145 -6.16 11.96 -4.65
C ALA A 145 -6.48 11.07 -5.87
N ALA A 146 -5.94 11.41 -7.04
CA ALA A 146 -6.10 10.60 -8.25
C ALA A 146 -5.42 9.23 -8.10
N PHE A 147 -4.22 9.15 -7.49
CA PHE A 147 -3.55 7.88 -7.18
C PHE A 147 -4.36 6.99 -6.23
N SER A 148 -4.95 7.58 -5.19
CA SER A 148 -5.83 6.85 -4.28
C SER A 148 -7.11 6.37 -4.98
N THR A 149 -7.71 7.20 -5.83
CA THR A 149 -8.92 6.85 -6.61
C THR A 149 -8.62 5.78 -7.66
N ALA A 150 -7.37 5.70 -8.14
CA ALA A 150 -6.93 4.70 -9.12
C ALA A 150 -7.08 3.24 -8.66
N TRP A 151 -7.26 2.99 -7.37
CA TRP A 151 -7.53 1.67 -6.80
C TRP A 151 -8.99 1.25 -6.88
N VAL A 152 -9.91 2.20 -7.04
CA VAL A 152 -11.37 1.93 -6.95
C VAL A 152 -11.87 1.09 -8.12
N VAL A 153 -11.54 1.46 -9.34
CA VAL A 153 -11.98 0.68 -10.50
C VAL A 153 -11.42 -0.75 -10.46
N PRO A 154 -10.12 -0.96 -10.23
CA PRO A 154 -9.58 -2.31 -10.04
C PRO A 154 -10.24 -3.11 -8.91
N SER A 155 -10.62 -2.48 -7.80
CA SER A 155 -11.27 -3.19 -6.70
C SER A 155 -12.67 -3.70 -7.04
N LEU A 156 -13.36 -3.01 -7.95
CA LEU A 156 -14.69 -3.40 -8.42
C LEU A 156 -14.66 -4.44 -9.54
N VAL A 157 -13.78 -4.21 -10.53
CA VAL A 157 -13.75 -5.01 -11.77
C VAL A 157 -12.66 -6.09 -11.76
N GLY A 158 -11.61 -5.92 -10.95
CA GLY A 158 -10.46 -6.83 -10.95
C GLY A 158 -10.82 -8.29 -10.69
N PRO A 159 -11.42 -8.62 -9.53
CA PRO A 159 -11.78 -10.00 -9.22
C PRO A 159 -12.74 -10.64 -10.22
N PRO A 160 -13.88 -10.01 -10.63
CA PRO A 160 -14.77 -10.58 -11.65
C PRO A 160 -14.09 -10.82 -13.00
N VAL A 161 -13.29 -9.83 -13.47
CA VAL A 161 -12.58 -9.97 -14.76
C VAL A 161 -11.53 -11.08 -14.67
N ALA A 162 -10.78 -11.15 -13.57
CA ALA A 162 -9.78 -12.20 -13.37
C ALA A 162 -10.40 -13.60 -13.32
N GLY A 163 -11.56 -13.74 -12.67
CA GLY A 163 -12.34 -14.99 -12.66
C GLY A 163 -12.75 -15.40 -14.07
N LEU A 164 -13.41 -14.49 -14.82
CA LEU A 164 -13.82 -14.74 -16.20
C LEU A 164 -12.63 -15.10 -17.11
N VAL A 165 -11.51 -14.40 -16.97
CA VAL A 165 -10.29 -14.70 -17.73
C VAL A 165 -9.74 -16.07 -17.35
N ALA A 166 -9.68 -16.40 -16.06
CA ALA A 166 -9.19 -17.70 -15.60
C ALA A 166 -10.06 -18.85 -16.11
N ASP A 167 -11.39 -18.69 -16.09
CA ASP A 167 -12.34 -19.73 -16.48
C ASP A 167 -12.39 -19.96 -18.01
N HIS A 168 -12.25 -18.90 -18.84
CA HIS A 168 -12.46 -18.99 -20.29
C HIS A 168 -11.16 -19.01 -21.11
N LEU A 169 -10.11 -18.32 -20.66
CA LEU A 169 -8.83 -18.19 -21.37
C LEU A 169 -7.69 -18.90 -20.64
N GLY A 170 -7.92 -19.29 -19.38
CA GLY A 170 -6.92 -19.86 -18.48
C GLY A 170 -6.21 -18.82 -17.65
N TRP A 171 -5.78 -19.22 -16.44
CA TRP A 171 -5.18 -18.36 -15.42
C TRP A 171 -3.92 -17.60 -15.90
N ARG A 172 -3.18 -18.17 -16.86
CA ARG A 172 -1.96 -17.57 -17.42
C ARG A 172 -2.24 -16.19 -18.02
N TRP A 173 -3.39 -15.98 -18.61
CA TRP A 173 -3.79 -14.72 -19.20
C TRP A 173 -4.09 -13.62 -18.18
N VAL A 174 -4.36 -13.96 -16.92
CA VAL A 174 -4.46 -12.97 -15.82
C VAL A 174 -3.13 -12.23 -15.64
N PHE A 175 -2.01 -12.89 -15.88
CA PHE A 175 -0.67 -12.30 -15.87
C PHE A 175 -0.30 -11.72 -17.25
N LEU A 176 -0.41 -12.49 -18.31
CA LEU A 176 0.09 -12.13 -19.64
C LEU A 176 -0.61 -10.94 -20.29
N ALA A 177 -1.83 -10.60 -19.87
CA ALA A 177 -2.53 -9.42 -20.34
C ALA A 177 -2.03 -8.09 -19.70
N VAL A 178 -1.40 -8.16 -18.53
CA VAL A 178 -0.96 -6.96 -17.79
C VAL A 178 0.05 -6.09 -18.56
N PRO A 179 1.07 -6.63 -19.26
CA PRO A 179 1.98 -5.87 -20.08
C PRO A 179 1.30 -5.01 -21.15
N LEU A 180 0.18 -5.49 -21.71
CA LEU A 180 -0.57 -4.73 -22.73
C LEU A 180 -1.11 -3.41 -22.18
N GLY A 181 -1.51 -3.39 -20.90
CA GLY A 181 -1.92 -2.17 -20.21
C GLY A 181 -0.76 -1.24 -19.86
N VAL A 182 0.44 -1.80 -19.59
CA VAL A 182 1.64 -1.02 -19.25
C VAL A 182 2.20 -0.27 -20.46
N LEU A 183 2.16 -0.85 -21.64
CA LEU A 183 2.75 -0.25 -22.87
C LEU A 183 2.26 1.17 -23.18
N PRO A 184 0.96 1.49 -23.19
CA PRO A 184 0.48 2.85 -23.41
C PRO A 184 1.00 3.84 -22.37
N ALA A 185 1.07 3.44 -21.11
CA ALA A 185 1.58 4.29 -20.03
C ALA A 185 3.09 4.59 -20.22
N VAL A 186 3.87 3.60 -20.64
CA VAL A 186 5.29 3.75 -20.99
C VAL A 186 5.47 4.81 -22.09
N VAL A 187 4.68 4.70 -23.16
CA VAL A 187 4.73 5.66 -24.30
C VAL A 187 4.41 7.07 -23.82
N LEU A 188 3.36 7.23 -23.02
CA LEU A 188 2.93 8.53 -22.51
C LEU A 188 3.92 9.16 -21.51
N LEU A 189 4.64 8.35 -20.71
CA LEU A 189 5.60 8.84 -19.72
C LEU A 189 6.95 9.21 -20.35
N ARG A 190 7.33 8.58 -21.46
CA ARG A 190 8.66 8.74 -22.06
C ARG A 190 9.08 10.20 -22.25
N PRO A 191 8.26 11.11 -22.81
CA PRO A 191 8.68 12.51 -23.01
C PRO A 191 8.92 13.27 -21.71
N THR A 192 8.13 12.98 -20.67
CA THR A 192 8.24 13.62 -19.36
C THR A 192 9.49 13.15 -18.64
N LEU A 193 9.72 11.86 -18.58
CA LEU A 193 10.90 11.28 -17.91
C LEU A 193 12.20 11.75 -18.58
N ALA A 194 12.27 11.76 -19.92
CA ALA A 194 13.45 12.25 -20.64
C ALA A 194 13.82 13.72 -20.33
N ARG A 195 12.84 14.53 -19.92
CA ARG A 195 13.09 15.93 -19.50
C ARG A 195 13.59 16.03 -18.05
N LEU A 196 13.24 15.06 -17.21
CA LEU A 196 13.54 15.06 -15.77
C LEU A 196 14.83 14.30 -15.42
N ASP A 197 15.41 13.56 -16.37
CA ASP A 197 16.63 12.74 -16.18
C ASP A 197 17.92 13.56 -16.14
N ARG A 198 17.85 14.84 -15.76
CA ARG A 198 19.05 15.65 -15.54
C ARG A 198 19.49 15.50 -14.08
N PRO A 199 20.77 15.19 -13.82
CA PRO A 199 21.34 15.21 -12.47
C PRO A 199 21.09 16.58 -11.82
N ILE A 200 20.65 16.61 -10.59
CA ILE A 200 20.33 17.88 -9.92
C ILE A 200 21.59 18.57 -9.43
N THR A 201 22.64 17.85 -9.07
CA THR A 201 23.99 18.34 -8.75
C THR A 201 24.96 17.16 -8.65
N ASP A 202 26.26 17.40 -9.02
CA ASP A 202 27.34 16.44 -8.78
C ASP A 202 27.62 16.19 -7.26
N ASP A 203 27.15 17.10 -6.39
CA ASP A 203 27.40 17.10 -4.96
C ASP A 203 26.29 16.46 -4.11
N ALA A 204 25.23 15.90 -4.70
CA ALA A 204 24.28 15.11 -3.94
C ALA A 204 24.97 13.81 -3.47
N VAL A 205 25.76 13.91 -2.40
CA VAL A 205 26.25 12.77 -1.61
C VAL A 205 25.05 12.08 -0.97
N GLY A 206 24.21 11.48 -1.82
CA GLY A 206 23.15 10.63 -1.32
C GLY A 206 23.80 9.44 -0.65
N GLU A 207 23.48 9.20 0.62
CA GLU A 207 23.83 7.97 1.32
C GLU A 207 23.55 6.76 0.44
N ARG A 208 24.45 5.78 0.46
CA ARG A 208 24.22 4.51 -0.26
C ARG A 208 22.94 3.91 0.29
N ALA A 209 22.06 3.46 -0.63
CA ALA A 209 20.85 2.78 -0.22
C ALA A 209 21.19 1.65 0.76
N PRO A 210 20.51 1.54 1.91
CA PRO A 210 20.81 0.51 2.92
C PRO A 210 20.28 -0.86 2.46
N ILE A 211 20.76 -1.33 1.32
CA ILE A 211 20.25 -2.53 0.62
C ILE A 211 20.38 -3.78 1.49
N ALA A 212 21.43 -3.89 2.29
CA ALA A 212 21.59 -5.02 3.21
C ALA A 212 20.46 -5.08 4.24
N TRP A 213 20.10 -3.93 4.82
CA TRP A 213 18.98 -3.83 5.75
C TRP A 213 17.64 -4.03 5.07
N ALA A 214 17.49 -3.56 3.81
CA ALA A 214 16.31 -3.84 3.01
C ALA A 214 16.18 -5.33 2.70
N ALA A 215 17.28 -6.02 2.38
CA ALA A 215 17.29 -7.47 2.19
C ALA A 215 16.91 -8.21 3.49
N CYS A 216 17.46 -7.79 4.62
CA CYS A 216 17.09 -8.32 5.93
C CYS A 216 15.59 -8.15 6.22
N ALA A 217 15.05 -6.94 6.00
CA ALA A 217 13.63 -6.66 6.18
C ALA A 217 12.74 -7.48 5.23
N ALA A 218 13.16 -7.61 3.96
CA ALA A 218 12.43 -8.38 2.96
C ALA A 218 12.38 -9.88 3.31
N VAL A 219 13.51 -10.47 3.69
CA VAL A 219 13.58 -11.86 4.14
C VAL A 219 12.73 -12.04 5.41
N ALA A 220 12.88 -11.17 6.39
CA ALA A 220 12.11 -11.23 7.62
C ALA A 220 10.60 -11.09 7.37
N ALA A 221 10.16 -10.21 6.47
CA ALA A 221 8.76 -10.08 6.09
C ALA A 221 8.23 -11.33 5.36
N GLY A 222 9.03 -11.92 4.47
CA GLY A 222 8.70 -13.17 3.80
C GLY A 222 8.56 -14.34 4.79
N VAL A 223 9.51 -14.48 5.72
CA VAL A 223 9.46 -15.51 6.78
C VAL A 223 8.28 -15.25 7.72
N LEU A 224 7.97 -13.99 8.06
CA LEU A 224 6.81 -13.61 8.86
C LEU A 224 5.50 -14.12 8.24
N HIS A 225 5.38 -13.97 6.92
CA HIS A 225 4.19 -14.44 6.19
C HIS A 225 4.04 -15.97 6.24
N VAL A 226 5.14 -16.71 6.14
CA VAL A 226 5.13 -18.18 6.28
C VAL A 226 4.87 -18.62 7.73
N ALA A 227 5.45 -17.91 8.69
CA ALA A 227 5.32 -18.21 10.12
C ALA A 227 3.86 -18.06 10.62
N GLY A 228 3.15 -17.05 10.11
CA GLY A 228 1.75 -16.77 10.52
C GLY A 228 0.75 -17.89 10.20
N HIS A 229 1.12 -18.82 9.33
CA HIS A 229 0.29 -19.99 8.99
C HIS A 229 0.65 -21.27 9.78
N ARG A 230 1.65 -21.22 10.69
CA ARG A 230 2.11 -22.34 11.49
C ARG A 230 1.86 -22.10 12.98
N LEU A 231 1.06 -22.94 13.61
CA LEU A 231 0.76 -22.89 15.05
C LEU A 231 1.64 -23.86 15.86
N ASP A 232 2.73 -24.36 15.29
CA ASP A 232 3.70 -25.24 15.91
C ASP A 232 4.88 -24.45 16.54
N PRO A 233 5.73 -25.06 17.38
CA PRO A 233 6.90 -24.39 17.95
C PRO A 233 7.84 -23.80 16.90
N THR A 234 7.93 -24.40 15.72
CA THR A 234 8.73 -23.92 14.60
C THR A 234 8.15 -22.63 14.06
N GLY A 235 6.84 -22.55 13.87
CA GLY A 235 6.15 -21.33 13.47
C GLY A 235 6.35 -20.18 14.45
N LEU A 236 6.28 -20.47 15.76
CA LEU A 236 6.55 -19.47 16.81
C LEU A 236 8.01 -18.99 16.75
N ALA A 237 8.97 -19.88 16.58
CA ALA A 237 10.38 -19.52 16.45
C ALA A 237 10.63 -18.63 15.20
N LEU A 238 10.03 -18.98 14.05
CA LEU A 238 10.10 -18.19 12.83
C LEU A 238 9.43 -16.82 13.00
N LEU A 239 8.30 -16.74 13.70
CA LEU A 239 7.62 -15.50 14.02
C LEU A 239 8.51 -14.56 14.84
N VAL A 240 9.10 -15.08 15.94
CA VAL A 240 10.03 -14.32 16.79
C VAL A 240 11.26 -13.87 16.02
N ALA A 241 11.89 -14.76 15.24
CA ALA A 241 13.05 -14.43 14.42
C ALA A 241 12.71 -13.35 13.37
N SER A 242 11.54 -13.43 12.73
CA SER A 242 11.09 -12.44 11.75
C SER A 242 10.83 -11.08 12.39
N LEU A 243 10.15 -11.04 13.52
CA LEU A 243 9.91 -9.80 14.26
C LEU A 243 11.23 -9.18 14.75
N ALA A 244 12.17 -10.00 15.23
CA ALA A 244 13.51 -9.53 15.59
C ALA A 244 14.26 -8.95 14.37
N GLY A 245 14.25 -9.64 13.24
CA GLY A 245 14.86 -9.15 11.99
C GLY A 245 14.25 -7.83 11.51
N LEU A 246 12.92 -7.68 11.57
CA LEU A 246 12.24 -6.43 11.22
C LEU A 246 12.56 -5.30 12.20
N THR A 247 12.57 -5.55 13.50
CA THR A 247 12.91 -4.53 14.51
C THR A 247 14.35 -4.05 14.40
N LEU A 248 15.28 -4.91 13.97
CA LEU A 248 16.67 -4.54 13.71
C LEU A 248 16.83 -3.77 12.39
N ALA A 249 16.12 -4.16 11.34
CA ALA A 249 16.27 -3.58 10.01
C ALA A 249 15.54 -2.24 9.84
N LEU A 250 14.33 -2.11 10.35
CA LEU A 250 13.47 -0.93 10.13
C LEU A 250 14.10 0.40 10.55
N PRO A 251 14.85 0.52 11.70
CA PRO A 251 15.48 1.78 12.07
C PRO A 251 16.49 2.32 11.04
N HIS A 252 17.03 1.44 10.20
CA HIS A 252 17.99 1.80 9.14
C HIS A 252 17.29 2.15 7.81
N LEU A 253 16.00 1.86 7.70
CA LEU A 253 15.20 2.06 6.48
C LEU A 253 14.29 3.29 6.54
N VAL A 254 14.06 3.83 7.73
CA VAL A 254 13.21 5.01 7.95
C VAL A 254 14.02 6.12 8.62
N PRO A 255 13.64 7.39 8.48
CA PRO A 255 14.33 8.50 9.12
C PRO A 255 14.46 8.34 10.65
N VAL A 256 15.57 8.83 11.17
CA VAL A 256 15.84 8.85 12.63
C VAL A 256 14.69 9.56 13.34
N GLY A 257 14.20 8.95 14.42
CA GLY A 257 13.08 9.49 15.20
C GLY A 257 11.69 8.99 14.77
N THR A 258 11.55 8.20 13.69
CA THR A 258 10.26 7.66 13.24
C THR A 258 9.56 6.85 14.34
N PHE A 259 10.27 5.95 15.03
CA PHE A 259 9.69 5.15 16.14
C PHE A 259 9.33 5.94 17.39
N ARG A 260 9.89 7.15 17.55
CA ARG A 260 9.51 8.09 18.62
C ARG A 260 8.49 9.12 18.13
N ALA A 261 8.06 9.01 16.88
CA ALA A 261 7.19 9.96 16.19
C ALA A 261 7.69 11.42 16.41
N ALA A 262 9.00 11.65 16.19
CA ALA A 262 9.58 12.98 16.29
C ALA A 262 8.87 13.94 15.32
N ARG A 263 8.76 15.21 15.67
CA ARG A 263 8.01 16.21 14.88
C ARG A 263 8.49 16.28 13.43
N GLY A 264 7.57 16.57 12.52
CA GLY A 264 7.84 16.71 11.09
C GLY A 264 7.80 15.37 10.33
N LEU A 265 8.72 15.18 9.40
CA LEU A 265 8.75 14.01 8.51
C LEU A 265 8.73 12.66 9.25
N PRO A 266 9.47 12.45 10.36
CA PRO A 266 9.40 11.19 11.10
C PRO A 266 8.01 10.85 11.62
N ALA A 267 7.25 11.84 12.10
CA ALA A 267 5.87 11.65 12.55
C ALA A 267 4.94 11.31 11.39
N VAL A 268 5.13 11.91 10.22
CA VAL A 268 4.34 11.62 9.01
C VAL A 268 4.56 10.15 8.58
N ILE A 269 5.80 9.69 8.59
CA ILE A 269 6.16 8.31 8.23
C ILE A 269 5.60 7.32 9.27
N ALA A 270 5.70 7.64 10.57
CA ALA A 270 5.09 6.83 11.63
C ALA A 270 3.56 6.75 11.47
N LEU A 271 2.89 7.87 11.22
CA LEU A 271 1.45 7.92 10.99
C LEU A 271 1.02 7.05 9.81
N ARG A 272 1.79 7.06 8.71
CA ARG A 272 1.49 6.21 7.56
C ARG A 272 1.42 4.74 7.95
N GLY A 273 2.41 4.25 8.70
CA GLY A 273 2.42 2.89 9.19
C GLY A 273 1.31 2.61 10.20
N LEU A 274 1.02 3.54 11.11
CA LEU A 274 -0.04 3.38 12.11
C LEU A 274 -1.43 3.28 11.47
N PHE A 275 -1.73 4.10 10.46
CA PHE A 275 -2.96 4.00 9.68
C PHE A 275 -3.04 2.67 8.93
N ALA A 276 -1.95 2.25 8.27
CA ALA A 276 -1.88 0.99 7.55
C ALA A 276 -2.11 -0.19 8.49
N ALA A 277 -1.41 -0.22 9.63
CA ALA A 277 -1.56 -1.26 10.64
C ALA A 277 -2.99 -1.34 11.16
N GLY A 278 -3.59 -0.21 11.54
CA GLY A 278 -4.92 -0.19 12.11
C GLY A 278 -6.03 -0.55 11.11
N PHE A 279 -5.91 -0.11 9.87
CA PHE A 279 -6.93 -0.39 8.85
C PHE A 279 -6.82 -1.81 8.29
N PHE A 280 -5.66 -2.18 7.73
CA PHE A 280 -5.51 -3.45 7.01
C PHE A 280 -5.57 -4.68 7.93
N SER A 281 -5.12 -4.56 9.20
CA SER A 281 -5.27 -5.68 10.14
C SER A 281 -6.73 -5.93 10.55
N ALA A 282 -7.59 -4.90 10.55
CA ALA A 282 -9.01 -5.06 10.82
C ALA A 282 -9.78 -5.51 9.58
N GLU A 283 -9.43 -4.99 8.39
CA GLU A 283 -10.12 -5.25 7.13
C GLU A 283 -10.25 -6.75 6.83
N VAL A 284 -9.21 -7.52 7.10
CA VAL A 284 -9.16 -8.97 6.84
C VAL A 284 -10.23 -9.73 7.63
N PHE A 285 -10.56 -9.31 8.85
CA PHE A 285 -11.53 -10.00 9.71
C PHE A 285 -12.97 -9.65 9.38
N ILE A 286 -13.25 -8.54 8.70
CA ILE A 286 -14.63 -8.09 8.44
C ILE A 286 -15.42 -9.05 7.56
N PRO A 287 -14.97 -9.45 6.37
CA PRO A 287 -15.68 -10.42 5.57
C PRO A 287 -15.85 -11.76 6.30
N LEU A 288 -14.83 -12.21 7.01
CA LEU A 288 -14.84 -13.45 7.77
C LEU A 288 -15.91 -13.42 8.88
N MET A 289 -15.97 -12.31 9.63
CA MET A 289 -16.98 -12.09 10.66
C MET A 289 -18.40 -12.05 10.07
N LEU A 290 -18.59 -11.29 9.00
CA LEU A 290 -19.90 -11.14 8.35
C LEU A 290 -20.42 -12.48 7.78
N THR A 291 -19.53 -13.32 7.26
CA THR A 291 -19.93 -14.63 6.72
C THR A 291 -20.12 -15.67 7.81
N ARG A 292 -19.18 -15.84 8.74
CA ARG A 292 -19.23 -16.90 9.74
C ARG A 292 -20.17 -16.60 10.91
N GLU A 293 -20.13 -15.38 11.45
CA GLU A 293 -20.88 -15.02 12.65
C GLU A 293 -22.27 -14.46 12.31
N ARG A 294 -22.44 -13.89 11.13
CA ARG A 294 -23.69 -13.25 10.70
C ARG A 294 -24.40 -13.97 9.56
N GLY A 295 -23.83 -15.05 9.03
CA GLY A 295 -24.44 -15.89 7.99
C GLY A 295 -24.67 -15.17 6.66
N LEU A 296 -23.99 -14.05 6.40
CA LEU A 296 -24.12 -13.33 5.12
C LEU A 296 -23.39 -14.10 4.03
N SER A 297 -23.94 -14.02 2.81
CA SER A 297 -23.21 -14.57 1.65
C SER A 297 -21.89 -13.83 1.41
N PRO A 298 -20.86 -14.50 0.88
CA PRO A 298 -19.57 -13.86 0.57
C PRO A 298 -19.72 -12.62 -0.33
N ALA A 299 -20.69 -12.63 -1.24
CA ALA A 299 -20.98 -11.49 -2.12
C ALA A 299 -21.44 -10.26 -1.33
N VAL A 300 -22.33 -10.45 -0.35
CA VAL A 300 -22.82 -9.34 0.50
C VAL A 300 -21.72 -8.85 1.44
N ALA A 301 -20.92 -9.76 2.02
CA ALA A 301 -19.79 -9.39 2.83
C ALA A 301 -18.72 -8.59 2.02
N GLY A 302 -18.48 -8.99 0.77
CA GLY A 302 -17.58 -8.27 -0.13
C GLY A 302 -18.13 -6.88 -0.53
N ALA A 303 -19.45 -6.72 -0.65
CA ALA A 303 -20.05 -5.42 -0.94
C ALA A 303 -19.75 -4.36 0.14
N ALA A 304 -19.58 -4.76 1.40
CA ALA A 304 -19.16 -3.85 2.47
C ALA A 304 -17.77 -3.26 2.21
N LEU A 305 -16.83 -4.04 1.70
CA LEU A 305 -15.49 -3.57 1.33
C LEU A 305 -15.55 -2.67 0.10
N THR A 306 -16.41 -2.97 -0.86
CA THR A 306 -16.63 -2.14 -2.06
C THR A 306 -17.12 -0.74 -1.68
N ILE A 307 -18.10 -0.64 -0.77
CA ILE A 307 -18.60 0.65 -0.27
C ILE A 307 -17.47 1.44 0.41
N ALA A 308 -16.61 0.76 1.18
CA ALA A 308 -15.43 1.40 1.77
C ALA A 308 -14.45 1.93 0.72
N ALA A 309 -14.21 1.20 -0.36
CA ALA A 309 -13.34 1.66 -1.44
C ALA A 309 -13.90 2.91 -2.15
N LEU A 310 -15.22 2.96 -2.39
CA LEU A 310 -15.90 4.13 -2.94
C LEU A 310 -15.81 5.34 -1.99
N SER A 311 -16.03 5.11 -0.68
CA SER A 311 -15.91 6.17 0.33
C SER A 311 -14.46 6.64 0.49
N TRP A 312 -13.48 5.75 0.32
CA TRP A 312 -12.06 6.12 0.27
C TRP A 312 -11.78 7.09 -0.88
N ALA A 313 -12.27 6.80 -2.08
CA ALA A 313 -12.13 7.72 -3.21
C ALA A 313 -12.79 9.08 -2.93
N LEU A 314 -13.97 9.09 -2.30
CA LEU A 314 -14.64 10.31 -1.90
C LEU A 314 -13.79 11.10 -0.89
N GLY A 315 -13.28 10.46 0.16
CA GLY A 315 -12.40 11.06 1.15
C GLY A 315 -11.14 11.66 0.53
N SER A 316 -10.52 10.94 -0.43
CA SER A 316 -9.33 11.41 -1.17
C SER A 316 -9.61 12.68 -1.98
N ASN A 317 -10.77 12.78 -2.60
CA ASN A 317 -11.14 13.96 -3.36
C ASN A 317 -11.56 15.13 -2.47
N LEU A 318 -12.23 14.85 -1.36
CA LEU A 318 -12.62 15.89 -0.40
C LEU A 318 -11.39 16.54 0.25
N GLN A 319 -10.39 15.75 0.69
CA GLN A 319 -9.18 16.29 1.30
C GLN A 319 -8.40 17.23 0.37
N ALA A 320 -8.43 17.00 -0.94
CA ALA A 320 -7.76 17.86 -1.91
C ALA A 320 -8.28 19.31 -1.91
N ARG A 321 -9.47 19.55 -1.34
CA ARG A 321 -10.05 20.88 -1.14
C ARG A 321 -9.56 21.56 0.15
N PHE A 322 -8.96 20.83 1.10
CA PHE A 322 -8.44 21.37 2.35
C PHE A 322 -6.99 21.83 2.18
N THR A 323 -6.79 23.03 1.64
CA THR A 323 -5.45 23.56 1.32
C THR A 323 -4.73 24.17 2.53
N ARG A 324 -5.45 24.53 3.61
CA ARG A 324 -4.89 25.22 4.78
C ARG A 324 -4.05 24.28 5.65
N PRO A 325 -2.76 24.58 5.88
CA PRO A 325 -1.86 23.71 6.67
C PRO A 325 -2.36 23.42 8.08
N GLU A 326 -2.95 24.41 8.74
CA GLU A 326 -3.43 24.29 10.13
C GLU A 326 -4.54 23.24 10.29
N ARG A 327 -5.33 23.02 9.24
CA ARG A 327 -6.43 22.05 9.25
C ARG A 327 -5.97 20.62 9.01
N ARG A 328 -4.74 20.40 8.51
CA ARG A 328 -4.24 19.06 8.19
C ARG A 328 -4.06 18.20 9.43
N THR A 329 -3.57 18.77 10.53
CA THR A 329 -3.45 18.06 11.80
C THR A 329 -4.82 17.60 12.32
N LEU A 330 -5.81 18.48 12.25
CA LEU A 330 -7.19 18.14 12.64
C LEU A 330 -7.74 17.06 11.70
N LEU A 331 -7.52 17.16 10.39
CA LEU A 331 -7.93 16.17 9.41
C LEU A 331 -7.36 14.79 9.74
N LEU A 332 -6.05 14.68 10.01
CA LEU A 332 -5.39 13.43 10.37
C LEU A 332 -5.94 12.85 11.69
N ARG A 333 -6.20 13.69 12.69
CA ARG A 333 -6.83 13.23 13.93
C ARG A 333 -8.24 12.72 13.70
N CYS A 334 -9.08 13.49 13.00
CA CYS A 334 -10.44 13.06 12.66
C CYS A 334 -10.44 11.78 11.83
N SER A 335 -9.50 11.63 10.89
CA SER A 335 -9.32 10.40 10.11
C SER A 335 -8.98 9.21 11.00
N ALA A 336 -8.04 9.34 11.93
CA ALA A 336 -7.67 8.26 12.85
C ALA A 336 -8.85 7.87 13.76
N VAL A 337 -9.58 8.86 14.28
CA VAL A 337 -10.79 8.61 15.10
C VAL A 337 -11.87 7.93 14.26
N SER A 338 -12.11 8.37 13.01
CA SER A 338 -13.14 7.76 12.15
C SER A 338 -12.84 6.29 11.85
N VAL A 339 -11.56 5.95 11.57
CA VAL A 339 -11.15 4.55 11.37
C VAL A 339 -11.26 3.75 12.68
N ALA A 340 -10.86 4.32 13.82
CA ALA A 340 -11.00 3.66 15.11
C ALA A 340 -12.46 3.36 15.47
N VAL A 341 -13.36 4.33 15.28
CA VAL A 341 -14.80 4.15 15.48
C VAL A 341 -15.34 3.05 14.56
N ALA A 342 -14.91 3.00 13.31
CA ALA A 342 -15.31 1.96 12.38
C ALA A 342 -14.90 0.56 12.84
N VAL A 343 -13.67 0.41 13.34
CA VAL A 343 -13.18 -0.87 13.90
C VAL A 343 -13.96 -1.24 15.16
N VAL A 344 -14.31 -0.27 16.02
CA VAL A 344 -15.17 -0.50 17.20
C VAL A 344 -16.57 -0.95 16.76
N CYS A 345 -17.16 -0.34 15.72
CA CYS A 345 -18.45 -0.80 15.16
C CYS A 345 -18.39 -2.27 14.70
N ALA A 346 -17.29 -2.69 14.06
CA ALA A 346 -17.08 -4.06 13.66
C ALA A 346 -16.93 -4.98 14.90
N ALA A 347 -16.17 -4.56 15.92
CA ALA A 347 -16.00 -5.30 17.17
C ALA A 347 -17.35 -5.49 17.91
N VAL A 348 -18.16 -4.43 17.99
CA VAL A 348 -19.51 -4.49 18.57
C VAL A 348 -20.40 -5.45 17.79
N THR A 349 -20.34 -5.41 16.46
CA THR A 349 -21.10 -6.35 15.61
C THR A 349 -20.61 -7.78 15.79
N ALA A 350 -19.35 -8.04 16.08
CA ALA A 350 -18.84 -9.40 16.31
C ALA A 350 -19.47 -10.07 17.53
N VAL A 351 -19.73 -9.30 18.59
CA VAL A 351 -20.15 -9.84 19.92
C VAL A 351 -21.64 -9.64 20.21
N LEU A 352 -22.18 -8.47 19.81
CA LEU A 352 -23.58 -8.15 20.15
C LEU A 352 -24.52 -8.41 18.96
N PRO A 353 -25.80 -8.79 19.21
CA PRO A 353 -26.79 -9.05 18.16
C PRO A 353 -27.32 -7.74 17.54
N VAL A 354 -26.42 -6.88 17.09
CA VAL A 354 -26.76 -5.63 16.40
C VAL A 354 -26.85 -5.83 14.88
N PRO A 355 -27.56 -4.96 14.14
CA PRO A 355 -27.63 -5.05 12.69
C PRO A 355 -26.26 -4.92 12.02
N THR A 356 -25.98 -5.75 11.03
CA THR A 356 -24.73 -5.71 10.23
C THR A 356 -24.51 -4.38 9.50
N ALA A 357 -25.61 -3.61 9.30
CA ALA A 357 -25.55 -2.23 8.80
C ALA A 357 -24.62 -1.34 9.64
N LEU A 358 -24.43 -1.63 10.94
CA LEU A 358 -23.48 -0.90 11.79
C LEU A 358 -22.04 -1.07 11.30
N THR A 359 -21.63 -2.29 10.94
CA THR A 359 -20.31 -2.54 10.36
C THR A 359 -20.16 -1.86 9.00
N VAL A 360 -21.17 -1.94 8.13
CA VAL A 360 -21.13 -1.32 6.80
C VAL A 360 -21.01 0.21 6.91
N ALA A 361 -21.80 0.84 7.76
CA ALA A 361 -21.73 2.28 8.02
C ALA A 361 -20.37 2.68 8.64
N GLY A 362 -19.90 1.91 9.62
CA GLY A 362 -18.56 2.09 10.19
C GLY A 362 -17.48 1.99 9.12
N TRP A 363 -17.52 0.95 8.27
CA TRP A 363 -16.50 0.74 7.24
C TRP A 363 -16.54 1.80 6.14
N THR A 364 -17.72 2.35 5.84
CA THR A 364 -17.86 3.56 5.01
C THR A 364 -17.13 4.74 5.65
N LEU A 365 -17.25 4.92 6.96
CA LEU A 365 -16.55 5.97 7.69
C LEU A 365 -15.04 5.73 7.71
N ALA A 366 -14.59 4.47 7.82
CA ALA A 366 -13.17 4.11 7.72
C ALA A 366 -12.59 4.46 6.35
N GLY A 367 -13.31 4.15 5.27
CA GLY A 367 -12.90 4.51 3.91
C GLY A 367 -12.73 6.01 3.74
N LEU A 368 -13.69 6.82 4.21
CA LEU A 368 -13.55 8.29 4.20
C LEU A 368 -12.30 8.75 4.96
N GLY A 369 -12.06 8.20 6.16
CA GLY A 369 -10.89 8.53 6.98
C GLY A 369 -9.57 8.19 6.29
N MET A 370 -9.44 6.98 5.76
CA MET A 370 -8.25 6.54 5.03
C MET A 370 -8.04 7.36 3.75
N GLY A 371 -9.13 7.61 3.01
CA GLY A 371 -9.11 8.46 1.82
C GLY A 371 -8.61 9.87 2.09
N ALA A 372 -8.95 10.43 3.25
CA ALA A 372 -8.45 11.74 3.66
C ALA A 372 -6.99 11.69 4.17
N ALA A 373 -6.62 10.66 4.93
CA ALA A 373 -5.31 10.56 5.56
C ALA A 373 -4.20 10.25 4.55
N TYR A 374 -4.39 9.27 3.67
CA TYR A 374 -3.31 8.74 2.80
C TYR A 374 -2.71 9.78 1.86
N PRO A 375 -3.53 10.51 1.04
CA PRO A 375 -2.99 11.58 0.20
C PRO A 375 -2.37 12.72 1.01
N THR A 376 -2.94 13.04 2.19
CA THR A 376 -2.40 14.08 3.07
C THR A 376 -1.01 13.70 3.58
N LEU A 377 -0.80 12.45 4.02
CA LEU A 377 0.50 11.96 4.46
C LEU A 377 1.51 11.91 3.31
N SER A 378 1.08 11.50 2.11
CA SER A 378 1.92 11.52 0.91
C SER A 378 2.36 12.94 0.55
N LEU A 379 1.44 13.91 0.60
CA LEU A 379 1.76 15.32 0.39
C LEU A 379 2.75 15.85 1.44
N LEU A 380 2.49 15.59 2.73
CA LEU A 380 3.35 16.04 3.83
C LEU A 380 4.74 15.42 3.76
N SER A 381 4.87 14.17 3.32
CA SER A 381 6.17 13.52 3.15
C SER A 381 7.05 14.25 2.13
N LEU A 382 6.48 14.75 1.03
CA LEU A 382 7.21 15.53 0.05
C LEU A 382 7.53 16.95 0.53
N GLN A 383 6.58 17.60 1.23
CA GLN A 383 6.75 18.98 1.70
C GLN A 383 7.74 19.13 2.86
N LEU A 384 7.84 18.08 3.70
CA LEU A 384 8.75 18.05 4.86
C LEU A 384 10.09 17.39 4.55
N ALA A 385 10.24 16.78 3.37
CA ALA A 385 11.51 16.26 2.90
C ALA A 385 12.50 17.41 2.63
N GLU A 386 13.76 17.16 2.92
CA GLU A 386 14.84 18.07 2.54
C GLU A 386 14.91 18.16 0.99
N PRO A 387 15.29 19.32 0.46
CA PRO A 387 15.50 19.48 -0.98
C PRO A 387 16.45 18.39 -1.53
N GLY A 388 16.03 17.70 -2.60
CA GLY A 388 16.80 16.60 -3.20
C GLY A 388 16.65 15.24 -2.51
N ARG A 389 15.87 15.10 -1.42
CA ARG A 389 15.64 13.84 -0.67
C ARG A 389 14.19 13.34 -0.73
N GLN A 390 13.39 13.81 -1.71
CA GLN A 390 12.00 13.42 -1.87
C GLN A 390 11.84 11.92 -2.16
N GLY A 391 12.79 11.32 -2.87
CA GLY A 391 12.82 9.88 -3.14
C GLY A 391 13.04 9.06 -1.88
N ALA A 392 13.99 9.47 -1.03
CA ALA A 392 14.24 8.82 0.26
C ALA A 392 13.01 8.93 1.19
N ALA A 393 12.35 10.11 1.23
CA ALA A 393 11.13 10.31 2.03
C ALA A 393 9.97 9.46 1.52
N SER A 394 9.78 9.38 0.19
CA SER A 394 8.75 8.55 -0.44
C SER A 394 8.99 7.06 -0.21
N SER A 395 10.25 6.63 -0.31
CA SER A 395 10.66 5.26 0.00
C SER A 395 10.33 4.91 1.46
N ALA A 396 10.75 5.74 2.42
CA ALA A 396 10.49 5.53 3.84
C ALA A 396 8.99 5.49 4.16
N LEU A 397 8.19 6.34 3.50
CA LEU A 397 6.73 6.35 3.65
C LEU A 397 6.11 5.01 3.24
N GLN A 398 6.50 4.48 2.08
CA GLN A 398 5.98 3.22 1.54
C GLN A 398 6.48 2.00 2.32
N ILE A 399 7.73 2.04 2.79
CA ILE A 399 8.30 1.00 3.67
C ILE A 399 7.54 0.95 4.99
N SER A 400 7.29 2.11 5.62
CA SER A 400 6.50 2.19 6.85
C SER A 400 5.10 1.61 6.65
N ASP A 401 4.43 1.95 5.56
CA ASP A 401 3.13 1.42 5.17
C ASP A 401 3.13 -0.11 5.08
N SER A 402 4.00 -0.66 4.24
CA SER A 402 4.06 -2.10 3.95
C SER A 402 4.51 -2.93 5.15
N MET A 403 5.53 -2.46 5.88
CA MET A 403 6.10 -3.23 6.99
C MET A 403 5.20 -3.21 8.22
N THR A 404 4.65 -2.04 8.57
CA THR A 404 3.80 -1.95 9.77
C THR A 404 2.48 -2.68 9.57
N SER A 405 1.88 -2.63 8.37
CA SER A 405 0.69 -3.42 8.05
C SER A 405 0.98 -4.93 8.09
N SER A 406 2.12 -5.37 7.54
CA SER A 406 2.52 -6.78 7.58
C SER A 406 2.73 -7.28 9.02
N ILE A 407 3.40 -6.51 9.86
CA ILE A 407 3.61 -6.85 11.27
C ILE A 407 2.26 -6.91 12.02
N ALA A 408 1.42 -5.89 11.83
CA ALA A 408 0.12 -5.83 12.48
C ALA A 408 -0.78 -7.01 12.08
N LEU A 409 -0.80 -7.35 10.78
CA LEU A 409 -1.56 -8.48 10.26
C LEU A 409 -1.03 -9.82 10.80
N ALA A 410 0.29 -10.02 10.86
CA ALA A 410 0.88 -11.23 11.41
C ALA A 410 0.56 -11.39 12.90
N VAL A 411 0.70 -10.33 13.70
CA VAL A 411 0.40 -10.37 15.14
C VAL A 411 -1.09 -10.61 15.38
N SER A 412 -1.96 -9.82 14.71
CA SER A 412 -3.41 -9.97 14.87
C SER A 412 -3.90 -11.33 14.36
N GLY A 413 -3.36 -11.81 13.25
CA GLY A 413 -3.67 -13.12 12.66
C GLY A 413 -3.24 -14.28 13.56
N SER A 414 -2.05 -14.22 14.17
CA SER A 414 -1.58 -15.25 15.12
C SER A 414 -2.42 -15.30 16.38
N VAL A 415 -2.77 -14.14 16.96
CA VAL A 415 -3.67 -14.06 18.13
C VAL A 415 -5.06 -14.59 17.77
N PHE A 416 -5.59 -14.20 16.62
CA PHE A 416 -6.87 -14.68 16.12
C PHE A 416 -6.87 -16.20 15.93
N ALA A 417 -5.86 -16.76 15.28
CA ALA A 417 -5.75 -18.20 15.03
C ALA A 417 -5.65 -19.02 16.33
N ALA A 418 -4.99 -18.49 17.36
CA ALA A 418 -4.89 -19.14 18.67
C ALA A 418 -6.23 -19.19 19.43
N LEU A 419 -7.13 -18.24 19.19
CA LEU A 419 -8.38 -18.09 19.94
C LEU A 419 -9.62 -18.60 19.21
N ILE A 420 -9.62 -18.60 17.87
CA ILE A 420 -10.84 -18.84 17.06
C ILE A 420 -11.47 -20.22 17.31
N GLY A 421 -10.68 -21.23 17.63
CA GLY A 421 -11.17 -22.59 17.90
C GLY A 421 -11.83 -22.76 19.27
N THR A 422 -11.56 -21.90 20.23
CA THR A 422 -12.06 -22.00 21.62
C THR A 422 -12.98 -20.85 22.01
N ALA A 423 -12.75 -19.66 21.51
CA ALA A 423 -13.47 -18.44 21.86
C ALA A 423 -13.58 -17.48 20.66
N PRO A 424 -14.46 -17.78 19.67
CA PRO A 424 -14.56 -17.02 18.43
C PRO A 424 -14.76 -15.50 18.64
N GLU A 425 -15.68 -15.12 19.52
CA GLU A 425 -15.93 -13.70 19.84
C GLU A 425 -14.68 -13.00 20.37
N THR A 426 -13.95 -13.68 21.28
CA THR A 426 -12.69 -13.15 21.83
C THR A 426 -11.61 -13.03 20.76
N ALA A 427 -11.57 -13.94 19.78
CA ALA A 427 -10.63 -13.88 18.67
C ALA A 427 -10.84 -12.61 17.83
N TYR A 428 -12.08 -12.30 17.46
CA TYR A 428 -12.40 -11.07 16.73
C TYR A 428 -12.10 -9.82 17.57
N LEU A 429 -12.51 -9.81 18.84
CA LEU A 429 -12.24 -8.69 19.74
C LEU A 429 -10.75 -8.41 19.88
N ALA A 430 -9.92 -9.45 20.03
CA ALA A 430 -8.47 -9.30 20.15
C ALA A 430 -7.87 -8.71 18.86
N GLY A 431 -8.27 -9.21 17.69
CA GLY A 431 -7.82 -8.67 16.38
C GLY A 431 -8.20 -7.20 16.21
N PHE A 432 -9.45 -6.85 16.51
CA PHE A 432 -9.93 -5.47 16.42
C PHE A 432 -9.31 -4.55 17.49
N ALA A 433 -9.05 -5.05 18.70
CA ALA A 433 -8.38 -4.29 19.75
C ALA A 433 -6.94 -3.89 19.36
N ILE A 434 -6.21 -4.79 18.72
CA ILE A 434 -4.87 -4.50 18.18
C ILE A 434 -4.96 -3.38 17.15
N ALA A 435 -5.91 -3.43 16.22
CA ALA A 435 -6.13 -2.40 15.22
C ALA A 435 -6.47 -1.04 15.84
N VAL A 436 -7.39 -1.01 16.82
CA VAL A 436 -7.76 0.20 17.58
C VAL A 436 -6.55 0.79 18.30
N ALA A 437 -5.70 -0.03 18.91
CA ALA A 437 -4.50 0.44 19.60
C ALA A 437 -3.58 1.23 18.66
N PHE A 438 -3.31 0.75 17.44
CA PHE A 438 -2.55 1.51 16.44
C PHE A 438 -3.20 2.84 16.08
N LEU A 439 -4.52 2.87 15.93
CA LEU A 439 -5.26 4.08 15.57
C LEU A 439 -5.30 5.11 16.72
N LEU A 440 -5.40 4.66 17.96
CA LEU A 440 -5.29 5.54 19.12
C LEU A 440 -3.90 6.18 19.21
N VAL A 441 -2.84 5.41 18.95
CA VAL A 441 -1.48 5.96 18.84
C VAL A 441 -1.42 6.99 17.68
N ALA A 442 -2.07 6.72 16.53
CA ALA A 442 -2.13 7.67 15.43
C ALA A 442 -2.82 8.99 15.83
N VAL A 443 -3.90 8.96 16.63
CA VAL A 443 -4.56 10.17 17.16
C VAL A 443 -3.59 11.00 18.00
N LEU A 444 -2.75 10.35 18.83
CA LEU A 444 -1.76 11.01 19.68
C LEU A 444 -0.57 11.56 18.88
N VAL A 445 -0.19 10.90 17.81
CA VAL A 445 0.95 11.28 16.96
C VAL A 445 0.57 12.37 15.96
N ALA A 446 -0.67 12.44 15.50
CA ALA A 446 -1.12 13.37 14.47
C ALA A 446 -0.71 14.84 14.69
N PRO A 447 -0.71 15.42 15.91
CA PRO A 447 -0.23 16.79 16.13
C PRO A 447 1.24 17.02 15.82
N ARG A 448 2.04 15.95 15.76
CA ARG A 448 3.48 16.04 15.47
C ARG A 448 3.80 16.05 13.99
N ALA A 449 2.82 15.82 13.10
CA ALA A 449 3.00 15.85 11.64
C ALA A 449 3.15 17.27 11.07
N SER A 450 2.95 18.32 11.86
CA SER A 450 3.27 19.71 11.51
C SER A 450 4.70 20.07 11.93
N ARG A 451 5.28 21.06 11.25
CA ARG A 451 6.59 21.65 11.65
C ARG A 451 6.55 22.21 13.05
#